data_5bf647d85035b367f858cf1860fbdab8
#
_entry.id   5bf647d85035b367f858cf1860fbdab8
#
_cell.length_a   1.000
_cell.length_b   1.000
_cell.length_c   1.000
_cell.angle_alpha   90.00
_cell.angle_beta   90.00
_cell.angle_gamma   90.00
#
_symmetry.space_group_name_H-M   'P 1'
#
loop_
_entity.id
_entity.type
_entity.pdbx_description
1 polymer ?
#
loop_
_entity_poly.entity_id
_entity_poly.type
_entity_poly.pdbx_seq_one_letter_code
_entity_poly.pdbx_strand_id
1 'polypeptide(L)'
;MKVWIPQPLRSYTAQQSSVEAEGATLAELLVDLDRRYPGIRFRMIDEQDCVRTHMRVFVNKVVVESIEVPLAPDDEVHIFQALSGG
;
A
#
# COMPACT_ATOMS: atom_id res chain seq x y z
N MET A 1 10.95 5.66 -1.22
CA MET A 1 10.42 4.74 -2.25
C MET A 1 9.02 5.21 -2.63
N LYS A 2 8.74 5.20 -3.90
CA LYS A 2 7.45 5.71 -4.39
C LYS A 2 6.33 4.71 -4.19
N VAL A 3 5.21 5.20 -3.69
CA VAL A 3 4.00 4.40 -3.47
C VAL A 3 2.86 5.03 -4.24
N TRP A 4 2.26 4.26 -5.15
CA TRP A 4 1.14 4.74 -5.95
C TRP A 4 -0.16 4.42 -5.22
N ILE A 5 -1.02 5.43 -5.10
CA ILE A 5 -2.22 5.38 -4.28
C ILE A 5 -3.46 5.29 -5.19
N PRO A 6 -4.36 4.32 -4.96
CA PRO A 6 -5.58 4.24 -5.76
C PRO A 6 -6.54 5.37 -5.41
N GLN A 7 -7.36 5.77 -6.38
CA GLN A 7 -8.24 6.91 -6.21
C GLN A 7 -9.08 6.86 -4.93
N PRO A 8 -9.67 5.72 -4.55
CA PRO A 8 -10.50 5.68 -3.33
C PRO A 8 -9.73 6.00 -2.04
N LEU A 9 -8.41 5.88 -2.05
CA LEU A 9 -7.62 6.16 -0.86
C LEU A 9 -6.92 7.53 -0.89
N ARG A 10 -7.11 8.29 -1.96
CA ARG A 10 -6.41 9.58 -2.09
C ARG A 10 -6.91 10.63 -1.12
N SER A 11 -8.06 10.42 -0.50
CA SER A 11 -8.50 11.31 0.58
C SER A 11 -7.54 11.29 1.76
N TYR A 12 -6.79 10.20 1.94
CA TYR A 12 -5.78 10.10 2.99
C TYR A 12 -4.48 10.81 2.62
N THR A 13 -4.25 11.04 1.35
CA THR A 13 -2.99 11.58 0.84
C THR A 13 -3.16 12.96 0.22
N ALA A 14 -4.16 13.71 0.64
CA ALA A 14 -4.46 15.05 0.10
C ALA A 14 -4.60 15.02 -1.42
N GLN A 15 -5.24 13.96 -1.94
CA GLN A 15 -5.51 13.74 -3.36
C GLN A 15 -4.25 13.48 -4.19
N GLN A 16 -3.15 13.11 -3.55
CA GLN A 16 -1.94 12.77 -4.28
C GLN A 16 -2.03 11.35 -4.82
N SER A 17 -1.65 11.19 -6.08
CA SER A 17 -1.66 9.88 -6.75
C SER A 17 -0.44 9.04 -6.37
N SER A 18 0.63 9.67 -5.90
CA SER A 18 1.81 8.96 -5.41
C SER A 18 2.41 9.72 -4.25
N VAL A 19 3.00 8.98 -3.33
CA VAL A 19 3.64 9.54 -2.14
C VAL A 19 4.91 8.77 -1.85
N GLU A 20 5.70 9.27 -0.91
CA GLU A 20 6.93 8.63 -0.47
C GLU A 20 6.73 7.93 0.86
N ALA A 21 7.31 6.75 0.99
CA ALA A 21 7.38 6.02 2.25
C ALA A 21 8.59 5.11 2.22
N GLU A 22 9.02 4.65 3.39
CA GLU A 22 10.22 3.86 3.52
C GLU A 22 9.99 2.62 4.37
N GLY A 23 10.72 1.56 4.08
CA GLY A 23 10.68 0.34 4.85
C GLY A 23 11.53 -0.74 4.20
N ALA A 24 12.10 -1.62 5.02
CA ALA A 24 12.89 -2.75 4.52
C ALA A 24 12.00 -3.90 4.08
N THR A 25 10.75 -3.91 4.54
CA THR A 25 9.73 -4.86 4.11
C THR A 25 8.46 -4.09 3.78
N LEU A 26 7.52 -4.75 3.09
CA LEU A 26 6.25 -4.11 2.81
C LEU A 26 5.51 -3.75 4.11
N ALA A 27 5.61 -4.63 5.13
CA ALA A 27 4.99 -4.34 6.43
C ALA A 27 5.51 -3.03 7.02
N GLU A 28 6.82 -2.83 6.98
CA GLU A 28 7.43 -1.62 7.52
C GLU A 28 7.05 -0.40 6.69
N LEU A 29 7.01 -0.55 5.37
CA LEU A 29 6.62 0.54 4.49
C LEU A 29 5.18 0.98 4.80
N LEU A 30 4.27 0.03 5.04
CA LEU A 30 2.88 0.36 5.33
C LEU A 30 2.74 1.03 6.69
N VAL A 31 3.57 0.66 7.67
CA VAL A 31 3.59 1.36 8.96
C VAL A 31 4.06 2.81 8.77
N ASP A 32 5.11 3.01 7.98
CA ASP A 32 5.60 4.35 7.70
C ASP A 32 4.57 5.17 6.93
N LEU A 33 3.90 4.54 5.97
CA LEU A 33 2.85 5.20 5.21
C LEU A 33 1.72 5.64 6.13
N ASP A 34 1.32 4.78 7.07
CA ASP A 34 0.26 5.11 8.02
C ASP A 34 0.68 6.23 8.97
N ARG A 35 1.96 6.28 9.34
CA ARG A 35 2.47 7.35 10.17
C ARG A 35 2.37 8.69 9.46
N ARG A 36 2.62 8.70 8.15
CA ARG A 36 2.55 9.92 7.33
C ARG A 36 1.11 10.28 6.98
N TYR A 37 0.26 9.28 6.79
CA TYR A 37 -1.14 9.45 6.38
C TYR A 37 -2.03 8.57 7.27
N PRO A 38 -2.34 9.04 8.49
CA PRO A 38 -3.02 8.20 9.50
C PRO A 38 -4.34 7.62 9.00
N GLY A 39 -4.50 6.32 9.24
CA GLY A 39 -5.71 5.59 8.89
C GLY A 39 -5.63 4.82 7.59
N ILE A 40 -4.62 5.10 6.74
CA ILE A 40 -4.56 4.50 5.42
C ILE A 40 -4.26 3.00 5.47
N ARG A 41 -3.42 2.57 6.42
CA ARG A 41 -3.02 1.16 6.50
C ARG A 41 -4.22 0.25 6.75
N PHE A 42 -5.12 0.66 7.62
CA PHE A 42 -6.28 -0.15 7.96
C PHE A 42 -7.22 -0.34 6.78
N ARG A 43 -7.18 0.55 5.81
CA ARG A 43 -7.99 0.41 4.60
C ARG A 43 -7.44 -0.67 3.67
N MET A 44 -6.18 -1.02 3.82
CA MET A 44 -5.51 -1.98 2.94
C MET A 44 -5.25 -3.31 3.62
N ILE A 45 -4.95 -3.29 4.92
CA ILE A 45 -4.51 -4.46 5.68
C ILE A 45 -5.49 -4.65 6.82
N ASP A 46 -5.96 -5.88 7.01
CA ASP A 46 -6.91 -6.18 8.08
C ASP A 46 -6.19 -6.46 9.40
N GLU A 47 -6.97 -6.83 10.41
CA GLU A 47 -6.47 -7.05 11.77
C GLU A 47 -5.54 -8.27 11.88
N GLN A 48 -5.53 -9.12 10.86
CA GLN A 48 -4.71 -10.32 10.83
C GLN A 48 -3.49 -10.12 9.94
N ASP A 49 -3.17 -8.86 9.61
CA ASP A 49 -2.03 -8.49 8.77
C ASP A 49 -2.13 -9.06 7.37
N CYS A 50 -3.35 -9.25 6.89
CA CYS A 50 -3.58 -9.74 5.53
C CYS A 50 -4.07 -8.61 4.64
N VAL A 51 -3.67 -8.64 3.38
CA VAL A 51 -4.18 -7.71 2.38
C VAL A 51 -5.68 -7.96 2.21
N ARG A 52 -6.48 -6.91 2.31
CA ARG A 52 -7.93 -7.06 2.21
C ARG A 52 -8.34 -7.58 0.84
N THR A 53 -9.46 -8.30 0.80
CA THR A 53 -9.92 -9.02 -0.38
C THR A 53 -10.02 -8.15 -1.63
N HIS A 54 -10.44 -6.91 -1.46
CA HIS A 54 -10.65 -6.00 -2.60
C HIS A 54 -9.43 -5.15 -2.90
N MET A 55 -8.32 -5.41 -2.22
CA MET A 55 -7.08 -4.65 -2.42
C MET A 55 -6.03 -5.54 -3.08
N ARG A 56 -5.15 -4.90 -3.85
CA ARG A 56 -4.00 -5.57 -4.45
C ARG A 56 -2.78 -4.69 -4.27
N VAL A 57 -1.66 -5.31 -3.93
CA VAL A 57 -0.40 -4.60 -3.79
C VAL A 57 0.60 -5.24 -4.75
N PHE A 58 1.25 -4.40 -5.54
CA PHE A 58 2.27 -4.84 -6.50
C PHE A 58 3.60 -4.21 -6.11
N VAL A 59 4.65 -5.01 -6.12
CA VAL A 59 6.01 -4.52 -5.97
C VAL A 59 6.71 -4.76 -7.30
N ASN A 60 7.12 -3.69 -7.96
CA ASN A 60 7.74 -3.75 -9.29
C ASN A 60 6.89 -4.56 -10.26
N LYS A 61 5.57 -4.32 -10.26
CA LYS A 61 4.60 -4.95 -11.17
C LYS A 61 4.33 -6.41 -10.88
N VAL A 62 4.82 -6.93 -9.76
CA VAL A 62 4.53 -8.30 -9.32
C VAL A 62 3.60 -8.23 -8.13
N VAL A 63 2.44 -8.91 -8.24
CA VAL A 63 1.48 -8.92 -7.14
C VAL A 63 2.07 -9.65 -5.96
N VAL A 64 1.88 -9.09 -4.75
CA VAL A 64 2.34 -9.74 -3.52
C VAL A 64 1.15 -9.94 -2.61
N GLU A 65 1.14 -11.08 -1.91
CA GLU A 65 0.05 -11.41 -1.00
C GLU A 65 0.49 -11.30 0.45
N SER A 66 1.79 -11.38 0.70
CA SER A 66 2.34 -11.27 2.06
C SER A 66 2.98 -9.90 2.24
N ILE A 67 2.76 -9.29 3.40
CA ILE A 67 3.42 -8.02 3.72
C ILE A 67 4.84 -8.24 4.25
N GLU A 68 5.27 -9.50 4.37
CA GLU A 68 6.63 -9.81 4.83
C GLU A 68 7.67 -9.73 3.72
N VAL A 69 7.25 -9.44 2.48
CA VAL A 69 8.21 -9.40 1.37
C VAL A 69 9.23 -8.29 1.58
N PRO A 70 10.50 -8.55 1.28
CA PRO A 70 11.54 -7.53 1.39
C PRO A 70 11.42 -6.50 0.28
N LEU A 71 11.84 -5.29 0.57
CA LEU A 71 11.84 -4.19 -0.41
C LEU A 71 13.24 -3.63 -0.56
N ALA A 72 13.59 -3.26 -1.78
CA ALA A 72 14.83 -2.57 -2.06
C ALA A 72 14.53 -1.07 -2.23
N PRO A 73 15.51 -0.18 -2.00
CA PRO A 73 15.27 1.27 -2.07
C PRO A 73 14.70 1.77 -3.39
N ASP A 74 14.99 1.08 -4.49
CA ASP A 74 14.54 1.49 -5.82
C ASP A 74 13.21 0.85 -6.23
N ASP A 75 12.60 0.04 -5.36
CA ASP A 75 11.35 -0.61 -5.68
C ASP A 75 10.22 0.40 -5.75
N GLU A 76 9.24 0.09 -6.60
CA GLU A 76 8.00 0.87 -6.67
C GLU A 76 6.86 0.02 -6.17
N VAL A 77 6.01 0.61 -5.33
CA VAL A 77 4.87 -0.07 -4.76
C VAL A 77 3.61 0.53 -5.37
N HIS A 78 2.77 -0.31 -5.97
CA HIS A 78 1.49 0.12 -6.52
C HIS A 78 0.37 -0.51 -5.71
N ILE A 79 -0.55 0.30 -5.24
CA ILE A 79 -1.71 -0.17 -4.49
C ILE A 79 -2.93 0.02 -5.38
N PHE A 80 -3.68 -1.04 -5.58
CA PHE A 80 -4.90 -1.01 -6.39
C PHE A 80 -6.08 -1.45 -5.55
N GLN A 81 -7.23 -0.85 -5.84
CA GLN A 81 -8.48 -1.29 -5.24
C GLN A 81 -9.34 -1.85 -6.36
N ALA A 82 -9.70 -3.13 -6.24
CA ALA A 82 -10.56 -3.77 -7.20
C ALA A 82 -11.97 -3.19 -7.08
N LEU A 83 -12.63 -3.01 -8.21
CA LEU A 83 -14.01 -2.58 -8.20
C LEU A 83 -14.87 -3.73 -7.71
N SER A 84 -15.62 -3.48 -6.66
CA SER A 84 -16.55 -4.47 -6.13
C SER A 84 -17.81 -4.51 -7.00
N GLY A 85 -18.49 -5.60 -6.97
CA GLY A 85 -19.75 -5.75 -7.68
C GLY A 85 -19.56 -6.09 -9.12
N GLY A 86 -18.36 -6.33 -9.41
CA GLY A 86 -18.19 -6.97 -10.68
C GLY A 86 -19.02 -8.21 -10.62
#